data_ea4be315c6eb2cd86cb31350320c9424
#
_entry.id   ea4be315c6eb2cd86cb31350320c9424
#
_cell.length_a   1.000
_cell.length_b   1.000
_cell.length_c   1.000
_cell.angle_alpha   90.00
_cell.angle_beta   90.00
_cell.angle_gamma   90.00
#
_symmetry.space_group_name_H-M   'P 1'
#
loop_
_entity.id
_entity.type
_entity.pdbx_description
1 polymer ?
#
loop_
_entity_poly.entity_id
_entity_poly.type
_entity_poly.pdbx_seq_one_letter_code
_entity_poly.pdbx_strand_id
1 'polypeptide(L)'
;DEDIAKQSIKALGGVDTLYFFANVFGELYRNFYFKEIKDLEKDDFIRVSELYSLEYIGYSGNPNGFIGSFFRLYVAIDGHNYPVTRIGFKNPDKQRNVLNCYCQIEGSSIYMFGITKTLFYILEFLNTSFDCSVDLSNCQASRVDVNAFVNYDFSSINKENFRTRLLVEKDSFGDGFLYGTRGNTQTLYFGSRESKVGFKMYNKKLELRQNLSASSFVKQAFLCSAFGVSADDISYLYSDFQVWNIEFSFKREVLREFDACTVDKVLSKVLSLFEFGMDYVVFLGFDDEKIAKFRANNNQHLLKSCDLWKHIKDNATFSNIDFGDEYVKRVIKKSAEAHKEYYLKMIKAQLRHLRENQLSFTRDEFLDIFYQE
;
A
#
# COMPACT_ATOMS: atom_id res chain seq x y z
N ASP A 1 22.08 14.23 15.99
CA ASP A 1 22.07 12.97 16.77
C ASP A 1 21.75 13.20 18.27
N GLU A 2 22.08 14.36 18.89
CA GLU A 2 21.73 14.65 20.29
C GLU A 2 20.23 14.97 20.49
N ASP A 3 19.53 15.48 19.48
CA ASP A 3 18.10 15.82 19.58
C ASP A 3 17.17 14.60 19.52
N ILE A 4 17.60 13.49 18.89
CA ILE A 4 16.83 12.23 18.83
C ILE A 4 16.71 11.60 20.22
N ALA A 5 17.73 11.73 21.06
CA ALA A 5 17.74 11.17 22.42
C ALA A 5 16.83 11.92 23.40
N LYS A 6 16.38 13.15 23.08
CA LYS A 6 15.55 13.97 23.96
C LYS A 6 14.05 13.86 23.72
N GLN A 7 13.61 13.41 22.55
CA GLN A 7 12.20 13.13 22.27
C GLN A 7 11.93 11.63 22.35
N SER A 8 10.95 11.22 23.12
CA SER A 8 10.46 9.84 23.11
C SER A 8 9.71 9.61 21.79
N ILE A 9 10.46 9.29 20.73
CA ILE A 9 9.88 9.01 19.40
C ILE A 9 9.16 7.67 19.47
N LYS A 10 7.87 7.71 19.23
CA LYS A 10 7.02 6.54 19.10
C LYS A 10 6.67 6.31 17.63
N ALA A 11 6.69 5.07 17.19
CA ALA A 11 6.22 4.64 15.88
C ALA A 11 5.15 3.57 16.06
N LEU A 12 3.97 3.80 15.46
CA LEU A 12 2.83 2.88 15.52
C LEU A 12 2.57 2.35 14.12
N GLY A 13 2.98 1.10 13.90
CA GLY A 13 2.81 0.41 12.64
C GLY A 13 1.45 -0.26 12.50
N GLY A 14 1.03 -0.49 11.27
CA GLY A 14 -0.21 -1.19 10.98
C GLY A 14 -0.46 -1.40 9.49
N VAL A 15 -1.63 -1.95 9.20
CA VAL A 15 -2.23 -1.98 7.87
C VAL A 15 -3.13 -0.75 7.75
N ASP A 16 -2.90 0.09 6.73
CA ASP A 16 -3.77 1.23 6.43
C ASP A 16 -4.89 0.85 5.47
N THR A 17 -4.59 -0.01 4.48
CA THR A 17 -5.53 -0.45 3.46
C THR A 17 -5.22 -1.87 3.02
N LEU A 18 -6.24 -2.67 2.75
CA LEU A 18 -6.09 -4.02 2.21
C LEU A 18 -7.10 -4.27 1.09
N TYR A 19 -6.62 -4.69 -0.07
CA TYR A 19 -7.43 -5.07 -1.23
C TYR A 19 -7.27 -6.54 -1.53
N PHE A 20 -8.40 -7.22 -1.65
CA PHE A 20 -8.40 -8.65 -1.95
C PHE A 20 -9.60 -9.06 -2.80
N PHE A 21 -9.53 -10.27 -3.34
CA PHE A 21 -10.58 -10.91 -4.11
C PHE A 21 -11.02 -12.19 -3.43
N ALA A 22 -12.31 -12.48 -3.53
CA ALA A 22 -12.94 -13.71 -3.11
C ALA A 22 -13.85 -14.25 -4.21
N ASN A 23 -14.29 -15.51 -4.06
CA ASN A 23 -15.35 -16.08 -4.88
C ASN A 23 -16.63 -16.19 -4.08
N VAL A 24 -17.71 -15.67 -4.63
CA VAL A 24 -19.06 -15.83 -4.11
C VAL A 24 -19.93 -16.54 -5.16
N PHE A 25 -20.87 -17.36 -4.70
CA PHE A 25 -21.71 -18.19 -5.54
C PHE A 25 -23.18 -18.09 -5.09
N GLY A 26 -24.06 -18.83 -5.77
CA GLY A 26 -25.44 -19.01 -5.39
C GLY A 26 -26.43 -18.14 -6.15
N GLU A 27 -27.69 -18.45 -5.92
CA GLU A 27 -28.81 -17.77 -6.56
C GLU A 27 -28.92 -16.31 -6.09
N LEU A 28 -28.63 -16.04 -4.82
CA LEU A 28 -28.68 -14.70 -4.26
C LEU A 28 -27.70 -13.76 -4.96
N TYR A 29 -26.49 -14.22 -5.28
CA TYR A 29 -25.52 -13.44 -6.05
C TYR A 29 -26.05 -13.05 -7.43
N ARG A 30 -26.72 -14.00 -8.14
CA ARG A 30 -27.35 -13.75 -9.43
C ARG A 30 -28.55 -12.80 -9.31
N ASN A 31 -29.41 -13.05 -8.34
CA ASN A 31 -30.59 -12.24 -8.10
C ASN A 31 -30.21 -10.82 -7.67
N PHE A 32 -29.23 -10.70 -6.80
CA PHE A 32 -28.69 -9.43 -6.32
C PHE A 32 -28.13 -8.61 -7.47
N TYR A 33 -27.30 -9.21 -8.32
CA TYR A 33 -26.72 -8.50 -9.45
C TYR A 33 -27.77 -8.08 -10.50
N PHE A 34 -28.72 -8.96 -10.85
CA PHE A 34 -29.67 -8.69 -11.95
C PHE A 34 -30.95 -8.02 -11.56
N LYS A 35 -31.51 -8.30 -10.41
CA LYS A 35 -32.80 -7.76 -9.98
C LYS A 35 -32.66 -6.47 -9.18
N GLU A 36 -31.71 -6.44 -8.28
CA GLU A 36 -31.58 -5.36 -7.31
C GLU A 36 -30.77 -4.17 -7.85
N ILE A 37 -29.79 -4.44 -8.73
CA ILE A 37 -28.87 -3.40 -9.23
C ILE A 37 -29.48 -2.55 -10.35
N LYS A 38 -30.37 -3.10 -11.17
CA LYS A 38 -30.89 -2.39 -12.34
C LYS A 38 -31.72 -1.15 -11.98
N ASP A 39 -32.34 -1.16 -10.82
CA ASP A 39 -33.25 -0.12 -10.36
C ASP A 39 -32.64 0.75 -9.24
N LEU A 40 -31.37 0.52 -8.88
CA LEU A 40 -30.68 1.29 -7.83
C LEU A 40 -30.12 2.59 -8.38
N GLU A 41 -30.43 3.67 -7.69
CA GLU A 41 -29.73 4.94 -7.82
C GLU A 41 -28.52 4.99 -6.88
N LYS A 42 -27.59 5.87 -7.19
CA LYS A 42 -26.42 6.08 -6.33
C LYS A 42 -26.88 6.50 -4.93
N ASP A 43 -26.21 5.96 -3.91
CA ASP A 43 -26.47 6.17 -2.48
C ASP A 43 -27.75 5.48 -1.95
N ASP A 44 -28.42 4.63 -2.76
CA ASP A 44 -29.50 3.76 -2.28
C ASP A 44 -28.98 2.69 -1.32
N PHE A 45 -29.79 2.42 -0.27
CA PHE A 45 -29.48 1.41 0.74
C PHE A 45 -30.32 0.16 0.57
N ILE A 46 -29.65 -1.00 0.59
CA ILE A 46 -30.26 -2.33 0.59
C ILE A 46 -29.99 -2.97 1.96
N ARG A 47 -31.03 -3.30 2.69
CA ARG A 47 -30.93 -4.09 3.89
C ARG A 47 -30.82 -5.57 3.52
N VAL A 48 -29.65 -6.18 3.76
CA VAL A 48 -29.41 -7.60 3.45
C VAL A 48 -29.84 -8.50 4.61
N SER A 49 -29.60 -8.06 5.84
CA SER A 49 -29.99 -8.76 7.07
C SER A 49 -30.24 -7.75 8.20
N GLU A 50 -30.49 -8.23 9.41
CA GLU A 50 -30.56 -7.35 10.60
C GLU A 50 -29.22 -6.68 10.88
N LEU A 51 -28.10 -7.37 10.60
CA LEU A 51 -26.74 -6.92 10.88
C LEU A 51 -26.11 -6.17 9.72
N TYR A 52 -26.47 -6.47 8.46
CA TYR A 52 -25.75 -5.96 7.30
C TYR A 52 -26.65 -5.18 6.33
N SER A 53 -26.11 -4.06 5.84
CA SER A 53 -26.69 -3.27 4.75
C SER A 53 -25.63 -2.87 3.73
N LEU A 54 -26.05 -2.60 2.52
CA LEU A 54 -25.23 -2.17 1.39
C LEU A 54 -25.72 -0.83 0.86
N GLU A 55 -24.81 0.12 0.70
CA GLU A 55 -25.05 1.39 0.01
C GLU A 55 -24.50 1.28 -1.42
N TYR A 56 -25.32 1.52 -2.43
CA TYR A 56 -24.89 1.45 -3.81
C TYR A 56 -24.01 2.65 -4.19
N ILE A 57 -22.79 2.40 -4.62
CA ILE A 57 -21.84 3.45 -5.03
C ILE A 57 -21.91 3.70 -6.55
N GLY A 58 -22.23 2.68 -7.32
CA GLY A 58 -22.32 2.75 -8.78
C GLY A 58 -21.61 1.61 -9.50
N TYR A 59 -21.72 1.62 -10.83
CA TYR A 59 -21.02 0.70 -11.71
C TYR A 59 -19.75 1.35 -12.24
N SER A 60 -18.59 0.77 -11.97
CA SER A 60 -17.33 1.32 -12.45
C SER A 60 -16.24 0.25 -12.56
N GLY A 61 -15.22 0.53 -13.38
CA GLY A 61 -13.94 -0.16 -13.32
C GLY A 61 -13.05 0.48 -12.27
N ASN A 62 -12.27 -0.31 -11.55
CA ASN A 62 -11.22 0.24 -10.70
C ASN A 62 -9.88 0.27 -11.47
N PRO A 63 -8.87 1.01 -10.99
CA PRO A 63 -7.53 1.05 -11.60
C PRO A 63 -6.83 -0.31 -11.73
N ASN A 64 -7.30 -1.31 -10.98
CA ASN A 64 -6.78 -2.69 -11.00
C ASN A 64 -7.55 -3.61 -11.98
N GLY A 65 -8.36 -3.03 -12.88
CA GLY A 65 -9.05 -3.77 -13.94
C GLY A 65 -10.30 -4.54 -13.50
N PHE A 66 -10.80 -4.34 -12.27
CA PHE A 66 -12.07 -4.89 -11.85
C PHE A 66 -13.23 -4.02 -12.38
N ILE A 67 -14.11 -4.61 -13.18
CA ILE A 67 -15.31 -3.96 -13.71
C ILE A 67 -16.53 -4.62 -13.07
N GLY A 68 -17.34 -3.85 -12.38
CA GLY A 68 -18.54 -4.37 -11.70
C GLY A 68 -19.32 -3.31 -10.96
N SER A 69 -20.32 -3.75 -10.23
CA SER A 69 -21.12 -2.92 -9.33
C SER A 69 -20.47 -2.85 -7.97
N PHE A 70 -20.37 -1.64 -7.46
CA PHE A 70 -19.71 -1.36 -6.19
C PHE A 70 -20.72 -0.88 -5.14
N PHE A 71 -20.48 -1.37 -3.93
CA PHE A 71 -21.26 -1.03 -2.75
C PHE A 71 -20.31 -0.70 -1.60
N ARG A 72 -20.83 0.03 -0.62
CA ARG A 72 -20.22 0.12 0.70
C ARG A 72 -20.99 -0.79 1.66
N LEU A 73 -20.32 -1.74 2.27
CA LEU A 73 -20.86 -2.63 3.28
C LEU A 73 -20.88 -1.92 4.63
N TYR A 74 -22.01 -1.97 5.29
CA TYR A 74 -22.21 -1.50 6.66
C TYR A 74 -22.56 -2.64 7.59
N VAL A 75 -22.09 -2.53 8.84
CA VAL A 75 -22.51 -3.37 9.96
C VAL A 75 -23.31 -2.53 10.96
N ALA A 76 -24.44 -3.06 11.44
CA ALA A 76 -25.26 -2.43 12.45
C ALA A 76 -24.77 -2.84 13.85
N ILE A 77 -24.37 -1.87 14.65
CA ILE A 77 -23.94 -2.07 16.06
C ILE A 77 -24.68 -1.03 16.90
N ASP A 78 -25.39 -1.48 17.92
CA ASP A 78 -26.18 -0.62 18.84
C ASP A 78 -27.10 0.37 18.09
N GLY A 79 -27.75 -0.09 17.01
CA GLY A 79 -28.67 0.70 16.20
C GLY A 79 -28.03 1.70 15.24
N HIS A 80 -26.70 1.72 15.15
CA HIS A 80 -25.94 2.57 14.22
C HIS A 80 -25.26 1.76 13.13
N ASN A 81 -25.22 2.29 11.90
CA ASN A 81 -24.56 1.68 10.76
C ASN A 81 -23.13 2.19 10.62
N TYR A 82 -22.16 1.28 10.65
CA TYR A 82 -20.74 1.60 10.51
C TYR A 82 -20.18 1.03 9.20
N PRO A 83 -19.47 1.83 8.41
CA PRO A 83 -18.86 1.35 7.16
C PRO A 83 -17.74 0.35 7.46
N VAL A 84 -17.74 -0.79 6.77
CA VAL A 84 -16.76 -1.86 6.93
C VAL A 84 -15.79 -1.92 5.75
N THR A 85 -16.31 -1.96 4.53
CA THR A 85 -15.50 -2.10 3.32
C THR A 85 -16.25 -1.61 2.10
N ARG A 86 -15.51 -1.23 1.07
CA ARG A 86 -16.04 -1.13 -0.27
C ARG A 86 -15.98 -2.51 -0.92
N ILE A 87 -17.11 -3.01 -1.38
CA ILE A 87 -17.26 -4.33 -2.01
C ILE A 87 -17.75 -4.19 -3.44
N GLY A 88 -17.19 -4.98 -4.35
CA GLY A 88 -17.57 -4.97 -5.77
C GLY A 88 -17.90 -6.37 -6.26
N PHE A 89 -18.96 -6.49 -7.07
CA PHE A 89 -19.39 -7.74 -7.67
C PHE A 89 -19.33 -7.66 -9.19
N LYS A 90 -18.68 -8.66 -9.83
CA LYS A 90 -18.68 -8.80 -11.28
C LYS A 90 -20.00 -9.33 -11.78
N ASN A 91 -20.29 -9.06 -13.07
CA ASN A 91 -21.42 -9.66 -13.75
C ASN A 91 -21.27 -11.19 -13.80
N PRO A 92 -22.19 -11.97 -13.22
CA PRO A 92 -22.11 -13.43 -13.17
C PRO A 92 -22.10 -14.08 -14.56
N ASP A 93 -22.73 -13.50 -15.58
CA ASP A 93 -22.75 -14.04 -16.94
C ASP A 93 -21.47 -13.79 -17.74
N LYS A 94 -20.63 -12.86 -17.28
CA LYS A 94 -19.36 -12.52 -17.94
C LYS A 94 -18.14 -13.17 -17.27
N GLN A 95 -18.36 -14.05 -16.32
CA GLN A 95 -17.26 -14.71 -15.61
C GLN A 95 -16.55 -15.76 -16.47
N ARG A 96 -15.25 -15.56 -16.62
CA ARG A 96 -14.32 -16.58 -17.09
C ARG A 96 -13.25 -16.77 -16.00
N ASN A 97 -13.35 -17.83 -15.20
CA ASN A 97 -12.31 -18.31 -14.27
C ASN A 97 -11.58 -17.22 -13.42
N VAL A 98 -12.25 -16.16 -13.05
CA VAL A 98 -11.67 -15.04 -12.28
C VAL A 98 -12.52 -14.80 -11.05
N LEU A 99 -11.88 -14.53 -9.94
CA LEU A 99 -12.53 -14.14 -8.70
C LEU A 99 -13.53 -12.99 -8.94
N ASN A 100 -14.73 -13.11 -8.39
CA ASN A 100 -15.90 -12.31 -8.78
C ASN A 100 -16.31 -11.26 -7.73
N CYS A 101 -15.75 -11.34 -6.55
CA CYS A 101 -15.97 -10.40 -5.47
C CYS A 101 -14.65 -9.67 -5.17
N TYR A 102 -14.69 -8.34 -5.09
CA TYR A 102 -13.56 -7.48 -4.75
C TYR A 102 -13.85 -6.74 -3.47
N CYS A 103 -12.95 -6.78 -2.52
CA CYS A 103 -13.04 -6.07 -1.26
C CYS A 103 -11.90 -5.05 -1.14
N GLN A 104 -12.24 -3.84 -0.74
CA GLN A 104 -11.32 -2.76 -0.44
C GLN A 104 -11.58 -2.28 0.97
N ILE A 105 -10.76 -2.71 1.91
CA ILE A 105 -10.81 -2.24 3.30
C ILE A 105 -10.09 -0.91 3.39
N GLU A 106 -10.78 0.07 3.94
CA GLU A 106 -10.26 1.43 4.13
C GLU A 106 -9.80 1.62 5.58
N GLY A 107 -8.80 2.49 5.77
CA GLY A 107 -8.21 2.74 7.08
C GLY A 107 -9.23 3.11 8.18
N SER A 108 -10.35 3.78 7.84
CA SER A 108 -11.37 4.14 8.84
C SER A 108 -11.95 2.91 9.56
N SER A 109 -12.20 1.83 8.83
CA SER A 109 -12.72 0.58 9.42
C SER A 109 -11.66 -0.12 10.25
N ILE A 110 -10.42 -0.11 9.76
CA ILE A 110 -9.28 -0.71 10.49
C ILE A 110 -9.02 0.04 11.80
N TYR A 111 -9.06 1.37 11.80
CA TYR A 111 -8.86 2.18 13.01
C TYR A 111 -10.01 2.08 13.99
N MET A 112 -11.23 1.82 13.50
CA MET A 112 -12.42 1.66 14.35
C MET A 112 -12.47 0.27 15.02
N PHE A 113 -12.24 -0.79 14.25
CA PHE A 113 -12.51 -2.16 14.68
C PHE A 113 -11.24 -3.01 14.86
N GLY A 114 -10.10 -2.56 14.32
CA GLY A 114 -8.95 -3.41 14.07
C GLY A 114 -9.11 -4.23 12.79
N ILE A 115 -8.00 -4.68 12.21
CA ILE A 115 -8.02 -5.43 10.93
C ILE A 115 -8.75 -6.77 11.07
N THR A 116 -8.52 -7.49 12.17
CA THR A 116 -9.11 -8.81 12.43
C THR A 116 -10.64 -8.74 12.47
N LYS A 117 -11.19 -7.80 13.24
CA LYS A 117 -12.65 -7.66 13.39
C LYS A 117 -13.29 -7.13 12.10
N THR A 118 -12.60 -6.25 11.37
CA THR A 118 -13.06 -5.77 10.05
C THR A 118 -13.17 -6.95 9.07
N LEU A 119 -12.15 -7.80 9.01
CA LEU A 119 -12.16 -9.00 8.16
C LEU A 119 -13.23 -9.99 8.60
N PHE A 120 -13.44 -10.18 9.90
CA PHE A 120 -14.52 -11.02 10.43
C PHE A 120 -15.88 -10.57 9.88
N TYR A 121 -16.22 -9.29 9.98
CA TYR A 121 -17.49 -8.78 9.45
C TYR A 121 -17.64 -9.01 7.95
N ILE A 122 -16.56 -8.85 7.17
CA ILE A 122 -16.61 -9.08 5.73
C ILE A 122 -16.85 -10.55 5.42
N LEU A 123 -16.10 -11.45 6.06
CA LEU A 123 -16.23 -12.90 5.83
C LEU A 123 -17.59 -13.41 6.32
N GLU A 124 -18.07 -12.95 7.47
CA GLU A 124 -19.40 -13.30 7.96
C GLU A 124 -20.49 -12.84 6.97
N PHE A 125 -20.42 -11.59 6.50
CA PHE A 125 -21.32 -11.10 5.46
C PHE A 125 -21.31 -11.99 4.22
N LEU A 126 -20.11 -12.30 3.69
CA LEU A 126 -19.99 -13.12 2.49
C LEU A 126 -20.56 -14.53 2.70
N ASN A 127 -20.22 -15.17 3.82
CA ASN A 127 -20.63 -16.55 4.10
C ASN A 127 -22.11 -16.69 4.49
N THR A 128 -22.71 -15.65 5.06
CA THR A 128 -24.15 -15.67 5.43
C THR A 128 -25.07 -15.20 4.32
N SER A 129 -24.57 -14.36 3.42
CA SER A 129 -25.38 -13.77 2.34
C SER A 129 -25.26 -14.52 1.01
N PHE A 130 -24.22 -15.34 0.81
CA PHE A 130 -23.97 -16.06 -0.43
C PHE A 130 -23.63 -17.53 -0.14
N ASP A 131 -23.91 -18.42 -1.13
CA ASP A 131 -23.53 -19.84 -1.03
C ASP A 131 -22.01 -19.98 -1.24
N CYS A 132 -21.24 -19.68 -0.21
CA CYS A 132 -19.79 -19.77 -0.27
C CYS A 132 -19.20 -20.12 1.10
N SER A 133 -17.99 -20.63 1.09
CA SER A 133 -17.15 -20.79 2.27
C SER A 133 -15.85 -20.02 2.02
N VAL A 134 -15.88 -18.74 2.37
CA VAL A 134 -14.74 -17.82 2.21
C VAL A 134 -14.02 -17.73 3.53
N ASP A 135 -12.71 -17.96 3.50
CA ASP A 135 -11.79 -17.72 4.61
C ASP A 135 -10.59 -16.90 4.15
N LEU A 136 -9.74 -16.50 5.08
CA LEU A 136 -8.58 -15.65 4.77
C LEU A 136 -7.56 -16.34 3.86
N SER A 137 -7.48 -17.68 3.89
CA SER A 137 -6.52 -18.47 3.11
C SER A 137 -6.92 -18.62 1.66
N ASN A 138 -8.22 -18.47 1.35
CA ASN A 138 -8.73 -18.51 -0.02
C ASN A 138 -9.04 -17.12 -0.62
N CYS A 139 -8.90 -16.06 0.16
CA CYS A 139 -8.97 -14.67 -0.29
C CYS A 139 -7.64 -14.24 -0.91
N GLN A 140 -7.63 -13.87 -2.20
CA GLN A 140 -6.41 -13.42 -2.90
C GLN A 140 -6.13 -11.95 -2.64
N ALA A 141 -5.04 -11.65 -1.97
CA ALA A 141 -4.57 -10.28 -1.80
C ALA A 141 -4.07 -9.68 -3.13
N SER A 142 -4.45 -8.44 -3.40
CA SER A 142 -4.03 -7.70 -4.59
C SER A 142 -3.19 -6.47 -4.28
N ARG A 143 -3.40 -5.87 -3.11
CA ARG A 143 -2.63 -4.75 -2.59
C ARG A 143 -2.76 -4.68 -1.08
N VAL A 144 -1.68 -4.32 -0.44
CA VAL A 144 -1.68 -3.89 0.96
C VAL A 144 -0.90 -2.59 1.10
N ASP A 145 -1.44 -1.69 1.90
CA ASP A 145 -0.73 -0.49 2.31
C ASP A 145 -0.36 -0.67 3.79
N VAL A 146 0.95 -0.71 4.05
CA VAL A 146 1.52 -0.85 5.38
C VAL A 146 2.09 0.48 5.80
N ASN A 147 1.78 0.92 7.00
CA ASN A 147 2.18 2.23 7.46
C ASN A 147 2.78 2.25 8.86
N ALA A 148 3.41 3.38 9.19
CA ALA A 148 3.72 3.76 10.56
C ALA A 148 3.38 5.22 10.81
N PHE A 149 2.65 5.50 11.88
CA PHE A 149 2.49 6.84 12.42
C PHE A 149 3.65 7.16 13.35
N VAL A 150 4.26 8.33 13.17
CA VAL A 150 5.45 8.74 13.94
C VAL A 150 5.22 10.12 14.51
N ASN A 151 5.45 10.29 15.83
CA ASN A 151 5.35 11.59 16.51
C ASN A 151 6.64 12.40 16.32
N TYR A 152 6.96 12.73 15.10
CA TYR A 152 8.13 13.52 14.75
C TYR A 152 7.77 14.55 13.66
N ASP A 153 8.42 15.70 13.65
CA ASP A 153 8.21 16.72 12.63
C ASP A 153 9.15 16.52 11.44
N PHE A 154 8.57 16.16 10.30
CA PHE A 154 9.27 16.03 9.03
C PHE A 154 8.98 17.19 8.06
N SER A 155 8.50 18.33 8.53
CA SER A 155 8.12 19.45 7.64
C SER A 155 9.28 20.01 6.81
N SER A 156 10.52 19.85 7.29
CA SER A 156 11.74 20.29 6.59
C SER A 156 12.30 19.27 5.58
N ILE A 157 11.66 18.11 5.41
CA ILE A 157 12.15 17.12 4.42
C ILE A 157 11.96 17.61 2.99
N ASN A 158 12.85 17.17 2.14
CA ASN A 158 12.74 17.28 0.69
C ASN A 158 13.10 15.94 0.03
N LYS A 159 12.91 15.83 -1.30
CA LYS A 159 13.20 14.59 -2.03
C LYS A 159 14.67 14.19 -1.95
N GLU A 160 15.57 15.16 -1.76
CA GLU A 160 17.01 14.95 -1.72
C GLU A 160 17.44 14.24 -0.40
N ASN A 161 16.62 14.32 0.64
CA ASN A 161 16.86 13.61 1.89
C ASN A 161 16.63 12.09 1.78
N PHE A 162 16.18 11.60 0.62
CA PHE A 162 15.88 10.18 0.44
C PHE A 162 16.73 9.54 -0.65
N ARG A 163 17.06 8.28 -0.42
CA ARG A 163 17.57 7.35 -1.43
C ARG A 163 16.50 6.29 -1.69
N THR A 164 16.09 6.15 -2.93
CA THR A 164 15.08 5.16 -3.33
C THR A 164 15.49 4.43 -4.60
N ARG A 165 14.99 3.20 -4.74
CA ARG A 165 15.05 2.41 -5.99
C ARG A 165 13.81 2.60 -6.87
N LEU A 166 12.87 3.43 -6.43
CA LEU A 166 11.71 3.78 -7.24
C LEU A 166 12.18 4.59 -8.44
N LEU A 167 11.83 4.13 -9.62
CA LEU A 167 12.04 4.88 -10.85
C LEU A 167 11.10 6.08 -10.80
N VAL A 168 11.69 7.26 -10.82
CA VAL A 168 10.97 8.51 -10.97
C VAL A 168 10.96 8.79 -12.47
N GLU A 169 9.80 8.79 -13.10
CA GLU A 169 9.66 9.19 -14.49
C GLU A 169 10.01 10.67 -14.63
N LYS A 170 11.00 10.97 -15.46
CA LYS A 170 11.55 12.33 -15.64
C LYS A 170 10.57 13.34 -16.24
N ASP A 171 9.47 12.89 -16.86
CA ASP A 171 8.67 13.71 -17.76
C ASP A 171 7.19 13.92 -17.39
N SER A 172 6.70 13.33 -16.30
CA SER A 172 5.33 13.57 -15.86
C SER A 172 5.30 14.23 -14.48
N PHE A 173 5.15 15.54 -14.46
CA PHE A 173 4.91 16.36 -13.26
C PHE A 173 5.71 15.92 -12.02
N GLY A 174 6.99 16.23 -12.04
CA GLY A 174 7.81 16.28 -10.82
C GLY A 174 8.14 14.96 -10.20
N ASP A 175 9.41 14.73 -10.11
CA ASP A 175 10.10 13.73 -9.31
C ASP A 175 9.63 13.74 -7.85
N GLY A 176 8.63 12.91 -7.48
CA GLY A 176 8.03 12.95 -6.15
C GLY A 176 7.23 14.24 -5.96
N PHE A 177 5.90 14.12 -5.85
CA PHE A 177 5.06 15.28 -5.60
C PHE A 177 5.32 15.80 -4.17
N LEU A 178 5.90 16.98 -4.09
CA LEU A 178 5.99 17.76 -2.87
C LEU A 178 4.79 18.71 -2.83
N TYR A 179 3.85 18.45 -1.93
CA TYR A 179 2.81 19.41 -1.60
C TYR A 179 3.20 20.14 -0.31
N GLY A 180 3.28 21.45 -0.38
CA GLY A 180 3.55 22.28 0.79
C GLY A 180 3.41 23.75 0.45
N THR A 181 3.25 24.59 1.45
CA THR A 181 3.25 26.04 1.31
C THR A 181 4.50 26.63 1.94
N ARG A 182 5.19 27.51 1.20
CA ARG A 182 6.32 28.33 1.72
C ARG A 182 7.45 27.53 2.36
N GLY A 183 7.94 26.48 1.70
CA GLY A 183 9.12 25.74 2.15
C GLY A 183 8.86 24.61 3.15
N ASN A 184 7.62 24.43 3.60
CA ASN A 184 7.27 23.31 4.46
C ASN A 184 6.60 22.19 3.66
N THR A 185 7.20 21.00 3.64
CA THR A 185 6.63 19.82 3.03
C THR A 185 5.43 19.34 3.84
N GLN A 186 4.33 19.04 3.16
CA GLN A 186 3.13 18.44 3.77
C GLN A 186 2.94 16.98 3.34
N THR A 187 3.32 16.67 2.11
CA THR A 187 3.23 15.32 1.54
C THR A 187 4.36 15.09 0.56
N LEU A 188 4.98 13.92 0.63
CA LEU A 188 6.01 13.43 -0.28
C LEU A 188 5.58 12.08 -0.85
N TYR A 189 5.69 11.91 -2.18
CA TYR A 189 5.38 10.66 -2.88
C TYR A 189 6.59 10.19 -3.68
N PHE A 190 6.83 8.87 -3.69
CA PHE A 190 7.74 8.22 -4.62
C PHE A 190 7.01 7.06 -5.31
N GLY A 191 7.29 6.89 -6.60
CA GLY A 191 6.67 5.90 -7.46
C GLY A 191 5.42 6.42 -8.18
N SER A 192 5.21 5.92 -9.39
CA SER A 192 4.02 6.19 -10.20
C SER A 192 2.84 5.32 -9.77
N ARG A 193 1.64 5.59 -10.30
CA ARG A 193 0.46 4.72 -10.10
C ARG A 193 0.69 3.28 -10.59
N GLU A 194 1.60 3.07 -11.53
CA GLU A 194 1.93 1.75 -12.10
C GLU A 194 3.03 1.03 -11.30
N SER A 195 3.76 1.75 -10.44
CA SER A 195 4.82 1.16 -9.63
C SER A 195 4.29 0.01 -8.77
N LYS A 196 5.08 -1.06 -8.67
CA LYS A 196 4.75 -2.24 -7.85
C LYS A 196 4.86 -1.96 -6.36
N VAL A 197 5.74 -1.00 -6.02
CA VAL A 197 5.90 -0.41 -4.69
C VAL A 197 5.58 1.07 -4.82
N GLY A 198 4.76 1.60 -3.94
CA GLY A 198 4.53 3.02 -3.76
C GLY A 198 5.02 3.45 -2.38
N PHE A 199 5.44 4.69 -2.27
CA PHE A 199 5.78 5.32 -1.00
C PHE A 199 5.05 6.65 -0.89
N LYS A 200 4.51 6.90 0.30
CA LYS A 200 3.86 8.16 0.64
C LYS A 200 4.22 8.53 2.08
N MET A 201 4.61 9.75 2.27
CA MET A 201 4.89 10.30 3.59
C MET A 201 4.20 11.65 3.72
N TYR A 202 3.40 11.83 4.76
CA TYR A 202 2.59 13.05 4.88
C TYR A 202 2.27 13.41 6.33
N ASN A 203 2.04 14.72 6.53
CA ASN A 203 1.61 15.26 7.81
C ASN A 203 0.17 14.84 8.10
N LYS A 204 0.00 13.87 8.98
CA LYS A 204 -1.30 13.30 9.35
C LYS A 204 -2.19 14.28 10.10
N LYS A 205 -1.60 15.16 10.89
CA LYS A 205 -2.31 16.24 11.58
C LYS A 205 -3.00 17.19 10.60
N LEU A 206 -2.30 17.60 9.53
CA LEU A 206 -2.89 18.44 8.48
C LEU A 206 -3.99 17.72 7.71
N GLU A 207 -3.79 16.45 7.36
CA GLU A 207 -4.80 15.65 6.65
C GLU A 207 -6.09 15.54 7.47
N LEU A 208 -6.00 15.25 8.76
CA LEU A 208 -7.17 15.14 9.64
C LEU A 208 -7.92 16.46 9.76
N ARG A 209 -7.20 17.57 9.77
CA ARG A 209 -7.79 18.90 9.86
C ARG A 209 -8.48 19.34 8.57
N GLN A 210 -7.92 19.00 7.42
CA GLN A 210 -8.47 19.37 6.12
C GLN A 210 -9.70 18.53 5.75
N ASN A 211 -9.85 17.37 6.35
CA ASN A 211 -10.83 16.36 5.98
C ASN A 211 -11.80 16.11 7.15
N LEU A 212 -12.76 17.02 7.35
CA LEU A 212 -13.75 16.93 8.42
C LEU A 212 -14.86 15.93 8.07
N SER A 213 -14.53 14.65 8.01
CA SER A 213 -15.47 13.55 7.77
C SER A 213 -15.58 12.65 9.00
N ALA A 214 -16.63 11.84 9.09
CA ALA A 214 -16.78 10.85 10.15
C ALA A 214 -15.56 9.93 10.26
N SER A 215 -14.96 9.54 9.13
CA SER A 215 -13.74 8.73 9.09
C SER A 215 -12.53 9.45 9.69
N SER A 216 -12.46 10.76 9.59
CA SER A 216 -11.37 11.56 10.19
C SER A 216 -11.46 11.58 11.71
N PHE A 217 -12.67 11.66 12.28
CA PHE A 217 -12.86 11.58 13.73
C PHE A 217 -12.45 10.24 14.30
N VAL A 218 -12.75 9.14 13.60
CA VAL A 218 -12.31 7.79 14.00
C VAL A 218 -10.79 7.71 14.03
N LYS A 219 -10.12 8.17 12.97
CA LYS A 219 -8.65 8.18 12.89
C LYS A 219 -8.04 9.08 13.98
N GLN A 220 -8.65 10.22 14.25
CA GLN A 220 -8.23 11.12 15.31
C GLN A 220 -8.34 10.45 16.69
N ALA A 221 -9.48 9.84 17.00
CA ALA A 221 -9.68 9.13 18.26
C ALA A 221 -8.65 7.98 18.46
N PHE A 222 -8.38 7.22 17.39
CA PHE A 222 -7.34 6.20 17.39
C PHE A 222 -5.97 6.79 17.72
N LEU A 223 -5.54 7.85 17.04
CA LEU A 223 -4.24 8.47 17.26
C LEU A 223 -4.12 9.11 18.65
N CYS A 224 -5.18 9.75 19.16
CA CYS A 224 -5.23 10.28 20.50
C CYS A 224 -4.98 9.19 21.54
N SER A 225 -5.70 8.08 21.43
CA SER A 225 -5.53 6.92 22.31
C SER A 225 -4.12 6.33 22.21
N ALA A 226 -3.64 6.12 20.99
CA ALA A 226 -2.36 5.45 20.74
C ALA A 226 -1.14 6.27 21.19
N PHE A 227 -1.19 7.60 21.04
CA PHE A 227 -0.11 8.50 21.49
C PHE A 227 -0.32 9.07 22.89
N GLY A 228 -1.49 8.88 23.48
CA GLY A 228 -1.83 9.41 24.79
C GLY A 228 -1.91 10.95 24.81
N VAL A 229 -2.46 11.54 23.75
CA VAL A 229 -2.60 12.98 23.58
C VAL A 229 -4.07 13.38 23.46
N SER A 230 -4.38 14.68 23.66
CA SER A 230 -5.74 15.15 23.49
C SER A 230 -6.13 15.25 22.01
N ALA A 231 -7.44 15.26 21.73
CA ALA A 231 -7.95 15.47 20.38
C ALA A 231 -7.53 16.84 19.83
N ASP A 232 -7.45 17.86 20.69
CA ASP A 232 -7.04 19.18 20.30
C ASP A 232 -5.58 19.24 19.87
N ASP A 233 -4.68 18.52 20.54
CA ASP A 233 -3.26 18.45 20.17
C ASP A 233 -3.05 17.85 18.79
N ILE A 234 -3.82 16.82 18.41
CA ILE A 234 -3.74 16.23 17.08
C ILE A 234 -4.39 17.12 16.01
N SER A 235 -5.55 17.70 16.31
CA SER A 235 -6.32 18.49 15.33
C SER A 235 -5.80 19.91 15.16
N TYR A 236 -5.12 20.47 16.16
CA TYR A 236 -4.70 21.88 16.16
C TYR A 236 -3.40 22.10 15.38
N LEU A 237 -3.42 23.06 14.45
CA LEU A 237 -2.27 23.36 13.59
C LEU A 237 -1.04 23.85 14.39
N TYR A 238 -1.29 24.55 15.47
CA TYR A 238 -0.25 25.28 16.25
C TYR A 238 0.22 24.53 17.49
N SER A 239 -0.30 23.32 17.77
CA SER A 239 0.23 22.52 18.88
C SER A 239 1.62 21.97 18.52
N ASP A 240 2.48 21.76 19.51
CA ASP A 240 3.82 21.22 19.30
C ASP A 240 3.80 19.73 18.91
N PHE A 241 2.66 19.04 19.12
CA PHE A 241 2.53 17.64 18.76
C PHE A 241 2.38 17.47 17.27
N GLN A 242 3.27 16.70 16.67
CA GLN A 242 3.26 16.37 15.26
C GLN A 242 3.05 14.86 15.07
N VAL A 243 2.29 14.49 14.05
CA VAL A 243 2.13 13.10 13.62
C VAL A 243 2.30 13.05 12.11
N TRP A 244 3.25 12.22 11.68
CA TRP A 244 3.47 11.94 10.27
C TRP A 244 3.13 10.48 9.98
N ASN A 245 2.57 10.22 8.80
CA ASN A 245 2.33 8.87 8.29
C ASN A 245 3.40 8.52 7.27
N ILE A 246 4.07 7.40 7.48
CA ILE A 246 5.00 6.76 6.55
C ILE A 246 4.26 5.54 6.00
N GLU A 247 3.96 5.51 4.71
CA GLU A 247 3.09 4.52 4.08
C GLU A 247 3.77 3.88 2.87
N PHE A 248 3.75 2.56 2.82
CA PHE A 248 4.25 1.76 1.70
C PHE A 248 3.10 0.96 1.10
N SER A 249 2.90 1.11 -0.21
CA SER A 249 1.91 0.33 -0.97
C SER A 249 2.60 -0.81 -1.70
N PHE A 250 2.14 -2.04 -1.50
CA PHE A 250 2.65 -3.23 -2.16
C PHE A 250 1.57 -3.87 -3.03
N LYS A 251 1.83 -3.94 -4.34
CA LYS A 251 0.93 -4.61 -5.28
C LYS A 251 1.20 -6.10 -5.36
N ARG A 252 0.30 -6.83 -6.01
CA ARG A 252 0.30 -8.31 -6.12
C ARG A 252 1.64 -8.90 -6.53
N GLU A 253 2.40 -8.24 -7.41
CA GLU A 253 3.71 -8.73 -7.85
C GLU A 253 4.71 -8.80 -6.71
N VAL A 254 4.73 -7.78 -5.85
CA VAL A 254 5.60 -7.76 -4.65
C VAL A 254 5.09 -8.76 -3.63
N LEU A 255 3.78 -8.83 -3.41
CA LEU A 255 3.20 -9.81 -2.47
C LEU A 255 3.56 -11.25 -2.84
N ARG A 256 3.61 -11.58 -4.14
CA ARG A 256 4.09 -12.89 -4.63
C ARG A 256 5.56 -13.15 -4.29
N GLU A 257 6.40 -12.12 -4.33
CA GLU A 257 7.83 -12.24 -4.00
C GLU A 257 8.06 -12.50 -2.49
N PHE A 258 7.05 -12.17 -1.66
CA PHE A 258 7.03 -12.48 -0.22
C PHE A 258 6.23 -13.74 0.12
N ASP A 259 5.73 -14.48 -0.88
CA ASP A 259 4.74 -15.56 -0.69
C ASP A 259 3.53 -15.11 0.14
N ALA A 260 3.09 -13.87 -0.08
CA ALA A 260 1.95 -13.22 0.57
C ALA A 260 0.77 -13.08 -0.41
N CYS A 261 0.37 -14.20 -1.05
CA CYS A 261 -0.66 -14.18 -2.09
C CYS A 261 -2.08 -14.15 -1.54
N THR A 262 -2.29 -14.58 -0.29
CA THR A 262 -3.57 -14.64 0.39
C THR A 262 -3.62 -13.70 1.58
N VAL A 263 -4.80 -13.37 2.08
CA VAL A 263 -4.98 -12.38 3.13
C VAL A 263 -4.30 -12.83 4.43
N ASP A 264 -4.45 -14.08 4.83
CA ASP A 264 -3.77 -14.66 6.00
C ASP A 264 -2.25 -14.49 5.92
N LYS A 265 -1.67 -14.81 4.75
CA LYS A 265 -0.24 -14.69 4.50
C LYS A 265 0.24 -13.23 4.46
N VAL A 266 -0.58 -12.29 3.96
CA VAL A 266 -0.26 -10.87 4.03
C VAL A 266 -0.17 -10.44 5.48
N LEU A 267 -1.16 -10.79 6.30
CA LEU A 267 -1.21 -10.38 7.70
C LEU A 267 -0.04 -10.95 8.51
N SER A 268 0.35 -12.21 8.27
CA SER A 268 1.51 -12.81 8.93
C SER A 268 2.86 -12.20 8.54
N LYS A 269 2.91 -11.37 7.47
CA LYS A 269 4.14 -10.81 6.90
C LYS A 269 4.17 -9.29 6.87
N VAL A 270 3.27 -8.64 7.58
CA VAL A 270 3.18 -7.16 7.59
C VAL A 270 4.48 -6.52 8.05
N LEU A 271 5.12 -7.05 9.09
CA LEU A 271 6.41 -6.55 9.59
C LEU A 271 7.50 -6.67 8.52
N SER A 272 7.63 -7.84 7.88
CA SER A 272 8.60 -8.05 6.79
C SER A 272 8.37 -7.11 5.60
N LEU A 273 7.11 -6.82 5.27
CA LEU A 273 6.76 -5.86 4.22
C LEU A 273 7.13 -4.43 4.63
N PHE A 274 6.89 -4.06 5.89
CA PHE A 274 7.26 -2.74 6.41
C PHE A 274 8.79 -2.56 6.40
N GLU A 275 9.55 -3.50 6.94
CA GLU A 275 11.00 -3.46 6.93
C GLU A 275 11.57 -3.37 5.51
N PHE A 276 11.01 -4.14 4.58
CA PHE A 276 11.38 -4.06 3.18
C PHE A 276 11.09 -2.66 2.60
N GLY A 277 9.95 -2.06 2.92
CA GLY A 277 9.61 -0.69 2.51
C GLY A 277 10.63 0.32 3.02
N MET A 278 10.98 0.23 4.31
CA MET A 278 11.98 1.10 4.96
C MET A 278 13.38 0.96 4.36
N ASP A 279 13.75 -0.23 3.87
CA ASP A 279 15.01 -0.46 3.14
C ASP A 279 14.92 -0.07 1.67
N TYR A 280 13.71 -0.03 1.09
CA TYR A 280 13.48 0.33 -0.30
C TYR A 280 13.50 1.84 -0.52
N VAL A 281 12.96 2.60 0.44
CA VAL A 281 13.02 4.06 0.52
C VAL A 281 13.73 4.43 1.80
N VAL A 282 14.93 4.94 1.69
CA VAL A 282 15.83 5.21 2.83
C VAL A 282 15.93 6.70 3.07
N PHE A 283 15.55 7.14 4.25
CA PHE A 283 15.79 8.51 4.71
C PHE A 283 17.24 8.66 5.17
N LEU A 284 17.92 9.65 4.61
CA LEU A 284 19.35 9.90 4.83
C LEU A 284 19.62 10.91 5.94
N GLY A 285 18.56 11.60 6.42
CA GLY A 285 18.65 12.68 7.40
C GLY A 285 18.52 14.06 6.78
N PHE A 286 18.79 15.08 7.58
CA PHE A 286 18.62 16.49 7.23
C PHE A 286 19.94 17.21 6.87
N ASP A 287 21.07 16.48 6.76
CA ASP A 287 22.37 17.04 6.39
C ASP A 287 22.47 17.17 4.85
N ASP A 288 21.86 18.23 4.33
CA ASP A 288 21.78 18.49 2.89
C ASP A 288 23.16 18.69 2.25
N GLU A 289 24.13 19.28 2.96
CA GLU A 289 25.50 19.49 2.44
C GLU A 289 26.23 18.18 2.23
N LYS A 290 26.15 17.28 3.21
CA LYS A 290 26.73 15.95 3.11
C LYS A 290 26.08 15.15 2.00
N ILE A 291 24.75 15.17 1.91
CA ILE A 291 23.99 14.46 0.88
C ILE A 291 24.38 14.98 -0.50
N ALA A 292 24.40 16.30 -0.71
CA ALA A 292 24.80 16.94 -1.95
C ALA A 292 26.23 16.55 -2.38
N LYS A 293 27.19 16.53 -1.47
CA LYS A 293 28.56 16.13 -1.72
C LYS A 293 28.68 14.67 -2.21
N PHE A 294 27.93 13.76 -1.57
CA PHE A 294 27.93 12.34 -2.01
C PHE A 294 27.25 12.16 -3.36
N ARG A 295 26.20 12.93 -3.67
CA ARG A 295 25.50 12.91 -4.96
C ARG A 295 26.39 13.43 -6.10
N ALA A 296 27.05 14.56 -5.89
CA ALA A 296 27.97 15.13 -6.85
C ALA A 296 29.08 14.16 -7.29
N ASN A 297 29.47 13.27 -6.41
CA ASN A 297 30.49 12.24 -6.65
C ASN A 297 29.90 10.88 -7.08
N ASN A 298 28.61 10.78 -7.41
CA ASN A 298 27.89 9.53 -7.71
C ASN A 298 28.01 8.44 -6.60
N ASN A 299 28.30 8.82 -5.37
CA ASN A 299 28.52 7.93 -4.23
C ASN A 299 27.30 7.84 -3.29
N GLN A 300 26.13 8.29 -3.72
CA GLN A 300 24.90 8.25 -2.89
C GLN A 300 24.54 6.85 -2.38
N HIS A 301 24.98 5.79 -3.09
CA HIS A 301 24.76 4.40 -2.67
C HIS A 301 25.53 4.04 -1.38
N LEU A 302 26.56 4.81 -1.01
CA LEU A 302 27.34 4.65 0.22
C LEU A 302 26.68 5.33 1.45
N LEU A 303 25.73 6.25 1.22
CA LEU A 303 24.99 6.87 2.32
C LEU A 303 24.10 5.84 3.01
N LYS A 304 24.26 5.72 4.31
CA LYS A 304 23.43 4.85 5.15
C LYS A 304 22.17 5.59 5.60
N SER A 305 21.16 4.86 6.02
CA SER A 305 19.99 5.42 6.70
C SER A 305 20.42 6.18 7.95
N CYS A 306 19.78 7.33 8.24
CA CYS A 306 20.00 8.03 9.48
C CYS A 306 19.45 7.24 10.69
N ASP A 307 19.88 7.63 11.88
CA ASP A 307 19.51 6.90 13.11
C ASP A 307 18.02 7.02 13.41
N LEU A 308 17.39 8.15 13.07
CA LEU A 308 15.94 8.31 13.15
C LEU A 308 15.18 7.26 12.32
N TRP A 309 15.59 7.04 11.06
CA TRP A 309 14.94 6.06 10.17
C TRP A 309 15.12 4.64 10.66
N LYS A 310 16.31 4.31 11.18
CA LYS A 310 16.57 3.03 11.82
C LYS A 310 15.71 2.85 13.09
N HIS A 311 15.66 3.90 13.93
CA HIS A 311 14.85 3.86 15.15
C HIS A 311 13.37 3.57 14.83
N ILE A 312 12.80 4.24 13.81
CA ILE A 312 11.42 3.99 13.37
C ILE A 312 11.27 2.54 12.88
N LYS A 313 12.21 2.07 12.05
CA LYS A 313 12.17 0.71 11.52
C LYS A 313 12.21 -0.35 12.64
N ASP A 314 13.12 -0.18 13.60
CA ASP A 314 13.42 -1.18 14.62
C ASP A 314 12.44 -1.15 15.81
N ASN A 315 11.72 -0.02 16.01
CA ASN A 315 10.85 0.19 17.17
C ASN A 315 9.37 0.45 16.80
N ALA A 316 8.97 0.31 15.54
CA ALA A 316 7.56 0.42 15.18
C ALA A 316 6.76 -0.71 15.83
N THR A 317 5.75 -0.34 16.62
CA THR A 317 4.88 -1.30 17.32
C THR A 317 3.66 -1.59 16.47
N PHE A 318 3.47 -2.85 16.08
CA PHE A 318 2.34 -3.33 15.29
C PHE A 318 1.28 -3.96 16.22
N SER A 319 0.48 -3.13 16.88
CA SER A 319 -0.47 -3.57 17.92
C SER A 319 -1.80 -4.11 17.40
N ASN A 320 -2.11 -3.94 16.12
CA ASN A 320 -3.41 -4.29 15.55
C ASN A 320 -3.40 -5.59 14.72
N ILE A 321 -2.35 -6.39 14.82
CA ILE A 321 -2.15 -7.59 14.01
C ILE A 321 -1.95 -8.79 14.96
N ASP A 322 -3.01 -9.56 15.16
CA ASP A 322 -3.00 -10.77 16.00
C ASP A 322 -2.49 -12.03 15.28
N PHE A 323 -1.90 -11.88 14.11
CA PHE A 323 -1.37 -12.98 13.31
C PHE A 323 0.15 -12.97 13.41
N GLY A 324 0.71 -13.98 14.00
CA GLY A 324 2.12 -14.11 14.36
C GLY A 324 3.12 -13.55 13.32
N ASP A 325 4.24 -13.06 13.81
CA ASP A 325 5.31 -12.48 12.99
C ASP A 325 6.12 -13.57 12.28
N GLU A 326 5.73 -13.90 11.06
CA GLU A 326 6.55 -14.73 10.19
C GLU A 326 7.56 -13.85 9.42
N TYR A 327 8.83 -13.90 9.82
CA TYR A 327 9.87 -13.20 9.09
C TYR A 327 10.18 -13.90 7.77
N VAL A 328 9.94 -13.22 6.64
CA VAL A 328 10.18 -13.76 5.30
C VAL A 328 11.01 -12.79 4.49
N LYS A 329 12.13 -13.29 3.95
CA LYS A 329 12.92 -12.55 2.98
C LYS A 329 12.25 -12.58 1.60
N ARG A 330 12.31 -11.45 0.90
CA ARG A 330 11.88 -11.34 -0.48
C ARG A 330 12.60 -12.35 -1.37
N VAL A 331 11.82 -13.16 -2.08
CA VAL A 331 12.34 -14.09 -3.08
C VAL A 331 11.95 -13.62 -4.48
N ILE A 332 12.91 -13.04 -5.20
CA ILE A 332 12.70 -12.64 -6.60
C ILE A 332 12.83 -13.90 -7.46
N LYS A 333 11.70 -14.52 -7.81
CA LYS A 333 11.67 -15.53 -8.87
C LYS A 333 11.75 -14.82 -10.21
N LYS A 334 12.94 -14.70 -10.77
CA LYS A 334 13.07 -14.25 -12.17
C LYS A 334 12.48 -15.34 -13.06
N SER A 335 11.46 -15.01 -13.85
CA SER A 335 10.95 -15.96 -14.84
C SER A 335 12.04 -16.25 -15.87
N ALA A 336 12.05 -17.44 -16.44
CA ALA A 336 12.99 -17.79 -17.52
C ALA A 336 12.90 -16.80 -18.70
N GLU A 337 11.68 -16.27 -18.96
CA GLU A 337 11.43 -15.23 -19.96
C GLU A 337 12.06 -13.88 -19.62
N ALA A 338 11.95 -13.43 -18.36
CA ALA A 338 12.59 -12.21 -17.90
C ALA A 338 14.13 -12.31 -17.95
N HIS A 339 14.68 -13.49 -17.66
CA HIS A 339 16.11 -13.79 -17.86
C HIS A 339 16.50 -13.71 -19.35
N LYS A 340 15.70 -14.34 -20.22
CA LYS A 340 15.93 -14.32 -21.67
C LYS A 340 15.91 -12.89 -22.23
N GLU A 341 14.91 -12.08 -21.84
CA GLU A 341 14.87 -10.67 -22.23
C GLU A 341 16.06 -9.85 -21.72
N TYR A 342 16.48 -10.08 -20.48
CA TYR A 342 17.66 -9.43 -19.90
C TYR A 342 18.93 -9.76 -20.70
N TYR A 343 19.16 -11.05 -20.99
CA TYR A 343 20.33 -11.47 -21.78
C TYR A 343 20.25 -10.96 -23.23
N LEU A 344 19.08 -10.94 -23.85
CA LEU A 344 18.92 -10.34 -25.18
C LEU A 344 19.21 -8.84 -25.19
N LYS A 345 18.83 -8.10 -24.17
CA LYS A 345 19.19 -6.68 -24.03
C LYS A 345 20.69 -6.49 -23.85
N MET A 346 21.35 -7.32 -23.02
CA MET A 346 22.80 -7.32 -22.84
C MET A 346 23.53 -7.59 -24.16
N ILE A 347 23.15 -8.65 -24.88
CA ILE A 347 23.74 -9.02 -26.17
C ILE A 347 23.58 -7.87 -27.17
N LYS A 348 22.38 -7.28 -27.28
CA LYS A 348 22.15 -6.12 -28.15
C LYS A 348 23.03 -4.91 -27.80
N ALA A 349 23.24 -4.65 -26.50
CA ALA A 349 24.10 -3.55 -26.07
C ALA A 349 25.58 -3.80 -26.43
N GLN A 350 26.06 -5.04 -26.23
CA GLN A 350 27.42 -5.43 -26.62
C GLN A 350 27.63 -5.36 -28.14
N LEU A 351 26.68 -5.85 -28.93
CA LEU A 351 26.75 -5.75 -30.39
C LEU A 351 26.76 -4.30 -30.88
N ARG A 352 26.03 -3.39 -30.20
CA ARG A 352 26.07 -1.95 -30.51
C ARG A 352 27.47 -1.39 -30.22
N HIS A 353 28.02 -1.69 -29.04
CA HIS A 353 29.35 -1.25 -28.63
C HIS A 353 30.45 -1.74 -29.60
N LEU A 354 30.37 -2.99 -30.07
CA LEU A 354 31.28 -3.54 -31.07
C LEU A 354 31.18 -2.76 -32.42
N ARG A 355 29.99 -2.45 -32.87
CA ARG A 355 29.79 -1.63 -34.10
C ARG A 355 30.35 -0.23 -33.95
N GLU A 356 30.12 0.42 -32.82
CA GLU A 356 30.61 1.78 -32.53
C GLU A 356 32.15 1.82 -32.49
N ASN A 357 32.80 0.73 -32.10
CA ASN A 357 34.25 0.60 -32.06
C ASN A 357 34.83 -0.04 -33.34
N GLN A 358 34.03 -0.20 -34.41
CA GLN A 358 34.45 -0.80 -35.69
C GLN A 358 34.98 -2.23 -35.58
N LEU A 359 34.62 -2.95 -34.52
CA LEU A 359 34.96 -4.36 -34.35
C LEU A 359 33.88 -5.21 -35.01
N SER A 360 34.27 -6.00 -36.02
CA SER A 360 33.39 -6.95 -36.70
C SER A 360 33.76 -8.37 -36.35
N PHE A 361 32.76 -9.17 -36.08
CA PHE A 361 32.91 -10.62 -35.95
C PHE A 361 32.26 -11.31 -37.15
N THR A 362 32.90 -12.33 -37.65
CA THR A 362 32.29 -13.25 -38.59
C THR A 362 31.21 -14.08 -37.88
N ARG A 363 30.29 -14.65 -38.67
CA ARG A 363 29.26 -15.53 -38.12
C ARG A 363 29.87 -16.73 -37.39
N ASP A 364 30.97 -17.24 -37.88
CA ASP A 364 31.62 -18.43 -37.36
C ASP A 364 32.35 -18.11 -36.03
N GLU A 365 33.06 -17.01 -35.93
CA GLU A 365 33.62 -16.52 -34.66
C GLU A 365 32.55 -16.29 -33.59
N PHE A 366 31.37 -15.80 -33.98
CA PHE A 366 30.24 -15.61 -33.05
C PHE A 366 29.64 -16.93 -32.59
N LEU A 367 29.55 -17.92 -33.49
CA LEU A 367 29.08 -19.27 -33.16
C LEU A 367 30.06 -20.04 -32.28
N ASP A 368 31.36 -19.92 -32.53
CA ASP A 368 32.42 -20.54 -31.75
C ASP A 368 32.40 -20.11 -30.28
N ILE A 369 32.04 -18.84 -30.01
CA ILE A 369 31.90 -18.37 -28.62
C ILE A 369 30.74 -19.09 -27.87
N PHE A 370 29.71 -19.52 -28.59
CA PHE A 370 28.52 -20.16 -27.98
C PHE A 370 28.56 -21.68 -27.93
N TYR A 371 29.48 -22.31 -28.71
CA TYR A 371 29.54 -23.77 -28.84
C TYR A 371 30.88 -24.36 -28.35
N GLN A 372 31.76 -23.53 -27.77
CA GLN A 372 32.93 -24.03 -27.03
C GLN A 372 32.49 -24.41 -25.60
N GLU A 373 31.86 -25.57 -25.45
CA GLU A 373 31.81 -26.35 -24.22
C GLU A 373 32.70 -27.60 -24.34
#